data_974c2f246bc353ef6895c6790ab7faf6
#
_entry.id   974c2f246bc353ef6895c6790ab7faf6
#
_cell.length_a   1.000
_cell.length_b   1.000
_cell.length_c   1.000
_cell.angle_alpha   90.00
_cell.angle_beta   90.00
_cell.angle_gamma   90.00
#
_symmetry.space_group_name_H-M   'P 1'
#
loop_
_entity.id
_entity.type
_entity.pdbx_description
1 polymer ?
#
loop_
_entity_poly.entity_id
_entity_poly.type
_entity_poly.pdbx_seq_one_letter_code
_entity_poly.pdbx_strand_id
1 'polypeptide(L)'
;MSKRRLGVVYLTDGRRDDLTYASAVALGLNQAREIDIHIVQAGFRSDPPATVLRFLQAKGHRLATHALLTVDRGLPGRGHITPTAYAKTDAIAMVLGEHDVVCYLDNDTLAVRPLDLEIAAPKTQPLAAAPDLSVSTGSDNPAFFANCDKHGLQRRYFNSGLLVINASRWIASGIPERYEAAVKAHADFCPYWDGPCNDLDQCALNIAAGGSWETLPVEFNVQKSAFQTAYWDRALIRHYTGPQKFLPARAHRADRKERSILRGIAYECEDLGLKIPSGYLGLPYWANRLRRKPERVRILRLIEQLS
;
A
#
# COMPACT_ATOMS: atom_id res chain seq x y z
N MET A 1 6.38 -31.21 -4.41
CA MET A 1 5.27 -30.39 -3.93
C MET A 1 5.03 -29.27 -4.95
N SER A 2 3.80 -29.07 -5.41
CA SER A 2 3.48 -27.92 -6.26
C SER A 2 3.78 -26.64 -5.48
N LYS A 3 4.49 -25.68 -6.10
CA LYS A 3 4.75 -24.36 -5.49
C LYS A 3 3.41 -23.65 -5.26
N ARG A 4 3.15 -23.20 -4.04
CA ARG A 4 1.94 -22.43 -3.72
C ARG A 4 1.98 -21.10 -4.48
N ARG A 5 0.83 -20.64 -4.96
CA ARG A 5 0.71 -19.32 -5.58
C ARG A 5 1.00 -18.23 -4.57
N LEU A 6 1.47 -17.08 -5.05
CA LEU A 6 1.55 -15.87 -4.25
C LEU A 6 0.14 -15.44 -3.83
N GLY A 7 -0.08 -15.22 -2.54
CA GLY A 7 -1.29 -14.60 -2.00
C GLY A 7 -1.16 -13.08 -2.02
N VAL A 8 -2.18 -12.38 -2.49
CA VAL A 8 -2.26 -10.92 -2.41
C VAL A 8 -3.46 -10.52 -1.58
N VAL A 9 -3.25 -9.70 -0.56
CA VAL A 9 -4.28 -9.33 0.42
C VAL A 9 -4.58 -7.84 0.34
N TYR A 10 -5.86 -7.53 0.24
CA TYR A 10 -6.42 -6.19 0.42
C TYR A 10 -7.33 -6.17 1.66
N LEU A 11 -7.34 -5.06 2.37
CA LEU A 11 -8.25 -4.82 3.49
C LEU A 11 -9.16 -3.64 3.15
N THR A 12 -10.48 -3.84 3.30
CA THR A 12 -11.49 -2.80 3.03
C THR A 12 -12.54 -2.71 4.13
N ASP A 13 -13.05 -1.50 4.39
CA ASP A 13 -14.20 -1.23 5.27
C ASP A 13 -15.50 -0.98 4.48
N GLY A 14 -15.52 -1.30 3.19
CA GLY A 14 -16.68 -1.14 2.31
C GLY A 14 -16.89 0.27 1.77
N ARG A 15 -16.28 1.30 2.39
CA ARG A 15 -16.50 2.70 1.97
C ARG A 15 -15.97 3.01 0.58
N ARG A 16 -14.92 2.29 0.17
CA ARG A 16 -14.22 2.51 -1.09
C ARG A 16 -13.85 1.19 -1.77
N ASP A 17 -14.83 0.31 -1.88
CA ASP A 17 -14.67 -0.97 -2.60
C ASP A 17 -14.36 -0.75 -4.08
N ASP A 18 -14.81 0.36 -4.67
CA ASP A 18 -14.43 0.79 -6.01
C ASP A 18 -12.90 0.88 -6.18
N LEU A 19 -12.18 1.44 -5.19
CA LEU A 19 -10.72 1.48 -5.20
C LEU A 19 -10.11 0.09 -5.07
N THR A 20 -10.61 -0.70 -4.11
CA THR A 20 -10.10 -2.04 -3.82
C THR A 20 -10.17 -2.93 -5.05
N TYR A 21 -11.34 -3.03 -5.67
CA TYR A 21 -11.51 -3.86 -6.86
C TYR A 21 -10.77 -3.31 -8.07
N ALA A 22 -10.73 -1.98 -8.27
CA ALA A 22 -9.95 -1.39 -9.35
C ALA A 22 -8.44 -1.63 -9.17
N SER A 23 -7.92 -1.58 -7.94
CA SER A 23 -6.54 -1.94 -7.62
C SER A 23 -6.26 -3.41 -7.93
N ALA A 24 -7.14 -4.32 -7.50
CA ALA A 24 -7.03 -5.76 -7.75
C ALA A 24 -7.03 -6.10 -9.25
N VAL A 25 -7.92 -5.47 -10.03
CA VAL A 25 -7.98 -5.65 -11.50
C VAL A 25 -6.72 -5.10 -12.16
N ALA A 26 -6.25 -3.90 -11.76
CA ALA A 26 -5.01 -3.33 -12.28
C ALA A 26 -3.79 -4.22 -11.98
N LEU A 27 -3.76 -4.83 -10.81
CA LEU A 27 -2.73 -5.80 -10.44
C LEU A 27 -2.82 -7.04 -11.34
N GLY A 28 -3.98 -7.65 -11.49
CA GLY A 28 -4.18 -8.82 -12.33
C GLY A 28 -3.85 -8.57 -13.82
N LEU A 29 -4.03 -7.34 -14.31
CA LEU A 29 -3.61 -6.93 -15.66
C LEU A 29 -2.09 -6.91 -15.83
N ASN A 30 -1.36 -6.61 -14.79
CA ASN A 30 0.07 -6.32 -14.85
C ASN A 30 0.95 -7.40 -14.21
N GLN A 31 0.38 -8.30 -13.42
CA GLN A 31 1.11 -9.37 -12.77
C GLN A 31 1.50 -10.45 -13.77
N ALA A 32 2.80 -10.82 -13.82
CA ALA A 32 3.34 -11.76 -14.78
C ALA A 32 2.94 -13.23 -14.52
N ARG A 33 2.61 -13.56 -13.28
CA ARG A 33 2.24 -14.92 -12.84
C ARG A 33 0.83 -14.96 -12.29
N GLU A 34 0.25 -16.15 -12.26
CA GLU A 34 -1.03 -16.38 -11.59
C GLU A 34 -0.90 -16.16 -10.07
N ILE A 35 -1.84 -15.42 -9.50
CA ILE A 35 -1.90 -15.09 -8.07
C ILE A 35 -3.28 -15.41 -7.52
N ASP A 36 -3.33 -15.59 -6.20
CA ASP A 36 -4.58 -15.67 -5.45
C ASP A 36 -4.81 -14.33 -4.74
N ILE A 37 -5.89 -13.65 -5.09
CA ILE A 37 -6.25 -12.33 -4.56
C ILE A 37 -7.30 -12.53 -3.46
N HIS A 38 -7.03 -11.99 -2.28
CA HIS A 38 -7.89 -12.06 -1.11
C HIS A 38 -8.33 -10.65 -0.72
N ILE A 39 -9.65 -10.42 -0.67
CA ILE A 39 -10.22 -9.16 -0.19
C ILE A 39 -10.83 -9.43 1.17
N VAL A 40 -10.20 -8.90 2.21
CA VAL A 40 -10.65 -8.99 3.59
C VAL A 40 -11.57 -7.81 3.88
N GLN A 41 -12.81 -8.10 4.22
CA GLN A 41 -13.89 -7.16 4.45
C GLN A 41 -14.10 -6.97 5.95
N ALA A 42 -13.77 -5.79 6.44
CA ALA A 42 -13.83 -5.46 7.86
C ALA A 42 -15.22 -5.02 8.29
N GLY A 43 -15.87 -5.83 9.11
CA GLY A 43 -17.19 -5.54 9.67
C GLY A 43 -18.38 -5.75 8.73
N PHE A 44 -18.16 -6.32 7.55
CA PHE A 44 -19.23 -6.64 6.60
C PHE A 44 -18.87 -7.87 5.76
N ARG A 45 -19.82 -8.32 4.95
CA ARG A 45 -19.61 -9.36 3.94
C ARG A 45 -20.39 -9.02 2.68
N SER A 46 -19.72 -9.02 1.53
CA SER A 46 -20.34 -8.91 0.22
C SER A 46 -19.62 -9.80 -0.79
N ASP A 47 -20.33 -10.22 -1.81
CA ASP A 47 -19.73 -10.91 -2.94
C ASP A 47 -18.97 -9.91 -3.82
N PRO A 48 -17.90 -10.35 -4.49
CA PRO A 48 -17.20 -9.52 -5.44
C PRO A 48 -18.09 -9.21 -6.67
N PRO A 49 -17.90 -8.06 -7.32
CA PRO A 49 -18.58 -7.77 -8.58
C PRO A 49 -18.34 -8.88 -9.60
N ALA A 50 -19.39 -9.33 -10.28
CA ALA A 50 -19.34 -10.49 -11.16
C ALA A 50 -18.37 -10.32 -12.34
N THR A 51 -18.27 -9.09 -12.87
CA THR A 51 -17.32 -8.80 -13.98
C THR A 51 -15.88 -8.83 -13.51
N VAL A 52 -15.58 -8.36 -12.27
CA VAL A 52 -14.25 -8.45 -11.67
C VAL A 52 -13.83 -9.91 -11.49
N LEU A 53 -14.73 -10.73 -10.95
CA LEU A 53 -14.46 -12.17 -10.76
C LEU A 53 -14.16 -12.84 -12.09
N ARG A 54 -15.02 -12.66 -13.10
CA ARG A 54 -14.82 -13.23 -14.44
C ARG A 54 -13.53 -12.76 -15.10
N PHE A 55 -13.23 -11.46 -14.99
CA PHE A 55 -12.02 -10.87 -15.55
C PHE A 55 -10.75 -11.50 -14.96
N LEU A 56 -10.67 -11.55 -13.62
CA LEU A 56 -9.50 -12.12 -12.95
C LEU A 56 -9.35 -13.60 -13.24
N GLN A 57 -10.44 -14.37 -13.24
CA GLN A 57 -10.43 -15.79 -13.62
C GLN A 57 -9.96 -16.01 -15.07
N ALA A 58 -10.41 -15.18 -16.01
CA ALA A 58 -9.97 -15.24 -17.41
C ALA A 58 -8.45 -14.96 -17.57
N LYS A 59 -7.84 -14.27 -16.61
CA LYS A 59 -6.39 -14.04 -16.53
C LYS A 59 -5.64 -15.11 -15.71
N GLY A 60 -6.33 -16.15 -15.25
CA GLY A 60 -5.77 -17.24 -14.46
C GLY A 60 -5.63 -16.95 -12.97
N HIS A 61 -6.06 -15.76 -12.49
CA HIS A 61 -6.03 -15.39 -11.08
C HIS A 61 -7.26 -15.97 -10.35
N ARG A 62 -7.12 -16.18 -9.04
CA ARG A 62 -8.25 -16.46 -8.16
C ARG A 62 -8.62 -15.22 -7.36
N LEU A 63 -9.91 -15.06 -7.07
CA LEU A 63 -10.41 -14.00 -6.19
C LEU A 63 -11.26 -14.64 -5.11
N ALA A 64 -10.95 -14.35 -3.85
CA ALA A 64 -11.71 -14.76 -2.69
C ALA A 64 -12.01 -13.55 -1.79
N THR A 65 -13.18 -13.54 -1.16
CA THR A 65 -13.55 -12.54 -0.16
C THR A 65 -13.64 -13.22 1.21
N HIS A 66 -13.17 -12.53 2.25
CA HIS A 66 -13.16 -12.99 3.63
C HIS A 66 -13.81 -11.94 4.53
N ALA A 67 -14.64 -12.36 5.47
CA ALA A 67 -15.21 -11.46 6.47
C ALA A 67 -14.33 -11.44 7.72
N LEU A 68 -13.86 -10.26 8.12
CA LEU A 68 -13.20 -10.02 9.39
C LEU A 68 -14.20 -9.35 10.34
N LEU A 69 -14.75 -10.13 11.26
CA LEU A 69 -15.90 -9.69 12.10
C LEU A 69 -15.48 -8.77 13.26
N THR A 70 -14.25 -8.86 13.72
CA THR A 70 -13.77 -8.14 14.92
C THR A 70 -12.79 -7.05 14.51
N VAL A 71 -13.27 -5.83 14.27
CA VAL A 71 -12.43 -4.70 13.80
C VAL A 71 -12.39 -3.55 14.79
N ASP A 72 -13.40 -3.44 15.65
CA ASP A 72 -13.45 -2.34 16.63
C ASP A 72 -12.54 -2.66 17.82
N ARG A 73 -11.39 -1.98 17.83
CA ARG A 73 -10.40 -2.04 18.92
C ARG A 73 -10.46 -0.81 19.83
N GLY A 74 -11.47 0.06 19.66
CA GLY A 74 -11.54 1.34 20.36
C GLY A 74 -10.41 2.31 20.00
N LEU A 75 -9.72 2.10 18.88
CA LEU A 75 -8.57 2.90 18.47
C LEU A 75 -9.00 4.12 17.65
N PRO A 76 -8.31 5.26 17.79
CA PRO A 76 -8.67 6.46 17.07
C PRO A 76 -8.36 6.35 15.57
N GLY A 77 -9.28 6.83 14.72
CA GLY A 77 -8.96 7.16 13.34
C GLY A 77 -8.35 8.55 13.25
N ARG A 78 -7.67 8.87 12.15
CA ARG A 78 -7.12 10.20 11.91
C ARG A 78 -7.33 10.66 10.47
N GLY A 79 -8.05 11.74 10.31
CA GLY A 79 -8.33 12.30 8.99
C GLY A 79 -9.07 11.32 8.08
N HIS A 80 -8.41 10.85 7.04
CA HIS A 80 -8.95 9.87 6.09
C HIS A 80 -8.60 8.41 6.43
N ILE A 81 -7.74 8.18 7.43
CA ILE A 81 -7.35 6.85 7.89
C ILE A 81 -8.35 6.38 8.93
N THR A 82 -9.02 5.27 8.64
CA THR A 82 -10.02 4.68 9.52
C THR A 82 -9.36 3.70 10.50
N PRO A 83 -10.01 3.38 11.64
CA PRO A 83 -9.52 2.35 12.55
C PRO A 83 -9.28 0.98 11.89
N THR A 84 -9.92 0.72 10.76
CA THR A 84 -9.71 -0.50 9.97
C THR A 84 -8.25 -0.71 9.58
N ALA A 85 -7.46 0.35 9.40
CA ALA A 85 -6.04 0.25 9.08
C ALA A 85 -5.26 -0.60 10.10
N TYR A 86 -5.68 -0.60 11.37
CA TYR A 86 -5.05 -1.42 12.42
C TYR A 86 -5.31 -2.93 12.27
N ALA A 87 -6.28 -3.34 11.46
CA ALA A 87 -6.57 -4.75 11.21
C ALA A 87 -5.72 -5.36 10.07
N LYS A 88 -4.68 -4.65 9.61
CA LYS A 88 -3.78 -5.10 8.55
C LYS A 88 -3.13 -6.44 8.86
N THR A 89 -2.60 -6.62 10.07
CA THR A 89 -1.98 -7.88 10.50
C THR A 89 -2.98 -9.03 10.60
N ASP A 90 -4.24 -8.75 10.99
CA ASP A 90 -5.30 -9.75 11.00
C ASP A 90 -5.66 -10.19 9.59
N ALA A 91 -5.78 -9.24 8.66
CA ALA A 91 -6.06 -9.54 7.27
C ALA A 91 -4.95 -10.43 6.64
N ILE A 92 -3.69 -10.14 6.97
CA ILE A 92 -2.54 -10.96 6.55
C ILE A 92 -2.65 -12.36 7.17
N ALA A 93 -2.94 -12.46 8.47
CA ALA A 93 -3.02 -13.72 9.21
C ALA A 93 -4.06 -14.69 8.63
N MET A 94 -5.17 -14.18 8.10
CA MET A 94 -6.23 -14.98 7.50
C MET A 94 -5.75 -15.87 6.34
N VAL A 95 -4.68 -15.49 5.66
CA VAL A 95 -4.23 -16.16 4.42
C VAL A 95 -2.82 -16.77 4.53
N LEU A 96 -2.09 -16.51 5.62
CA LEU A 96 -0.71 -17.03 5.81
C LEU A 96 -0.61 -18.55 5.72
N GLY A 97 -1.65 -19.28 6.13
CA GLY A 97 -1.67 -20.76 6.08
C GLY A 97 -1.77 -21.33 4.65
N GLU A 98 -2.16 -20.54 3.67
CA GLU A 98 -2.42 -20.96 2.31
C GLU A 98 -1.24 -20.68 1.37
N HIS A 99 -0.36 -19.74 1.73
CA HIS A 99 0.70 -19.21 0.87
C HIS A 99 2.06 -19.20 1.56
N ASP A 100 3.14 -19.45 0.79
CA ASP A 100 4.52 -19.32 1.27
C ASP A 100 4.97 -17.84 1.27
N VAL A 101 4.40 -17.06 0.34
CA VAL A 101 4.62 -15.62 0.21
C VAL A 101 3.27 -14.91 0.13
N VAL A 102 3.11 -13.88 0.93
CA VAL A 102 1.91 -13.02 0.95
C VAL A 102 2.33 -11.58 0.66
N CYS A 103 1.63 -10.93 -0.26
CA CYS A 103 1.77 -9.50 -0.49
C CYS A 103 0.53 -8.77 0.03
N TYR A 104 0.71 -7.87 0.99
CA TYR A 104 -0.34 -6.94 1.39
C TYR A 104 -0.27 -5.68 0.53
N LEU A 105 -1.42 -5.20 0.10
CA LEU A 105 -1.57 -3.95 -0.66
C LEU A 105 -2.68 -3.08 -0.05
N ASP A 106 -2.39 -1.80 0.15
CA ASP A 106 -3.43 -0.82 0.44
C ASP A 106 -4.34 -0.65 -0.79
N ASN A 107 -5.62 -0.40 -0.55
CA ASN A 107 -6.64 -0.29 -1.60
C ASN A 107 -6.46 0.92 -2.54
N ASP A 108 -5.63 1.87 -2.16
CA ASP A 108 -5.29 3.06 -2.96
C ASP A 108 -3.98 2.92 -3.74
N THR A 109 -3.57 1.69 -4.01
CA THR A 109 -2.47 1.35 -4.91
C THR A 109 -2.97 1.05 -6.32
N LEU A 110 -2.16 1.30 -7.33
CA LEU A 110 -2.47 1.03 -8.74
C LEU A 110 -1.24 0.48 -9.46
N ALA A 111 -1.28 -0.79 -9.85
CA ALA A 111 -0.27 -1.37 -10.72
C ALA A 111 -0.36 -0.72 -12.11
N VAL A 112 0.74 -0.15 -12.59
CA VAL A 112 0.76 0.65 -13.81
C VAL A 112 1.76 0.14 -14.85
N ARG A 113 2.50 -0.90 -14.53
CA ARG A 113 3.46 -1.57 -15.45
C ARG A 113 3.49 -3.07 -15.15
N PRO A 114 3.91 -3.90 -16.12
CA PRO A 114 4.17 -5.29 -15.87
C PRO A 114 5.12 -5.50 -14.69
N LEU A 115 4.77 -6.41 -13.78
CA LEU A 115 5.53 -6.72 -12.57
C LEU A 115 5.42 -8.20 -12.22
N ASP A 116 6.31 -8.65 -11.36
CA ASP A 116 6.26 -9.94 -10.70
C ASP A 116 6.54 -9.74 -9.22
N LEU A 117 5.49 -9.80 -8.40
CA LEU A 117 5.61 -9.62 -6.94
C LEU A 117 6.38 -10.77 -6.27
N GLU A 118 6.48 -11.94 -6.91
CA GLU A 118 7.22 -13.06 -6.32
C GLU A 118 8.73 -12.78 -6.25
N ILE A 119 9.28 -11.99 -7.19
CA ILE A 119 10.68 -11.59 -7.13
C ILE A 119 10.99 -10.62 -5.98
N ALA A 120 9.96 -9.97 -5.45
CA ALA A 120 10.04 -9.09 -4.30
C ALA A 120 9.99 -9.85 -2.95
N ALA A 121 9.86 -11.18 -2.97
CA ALA A 121 9.83 -11.99 -1.75
C ALA A 121 11.12 -11.83 -0.94
N PRO A 122 11.02 -11.57 0.38
CA PRO A 122 12.19 -11.39 1.22
C PRO A 122 13.01 -12.68 1.32
N LYS A 123 14.34 -12.56 1.22
CA LYS A 123 15.27 -13.70 1.21
C LYS A 123 15.68 -14.13 2.62
N THR A 124 15.90 -13.18 3.51
CA THR A 124 16.43 -13.39 4.85
C THR A 124 15.54 -12.84 5.96
N GLN A 125 14.81 -11.77 5.68
CA GLN A 125 13.95 -11.09 6.65
C GLN A 125 12.49 -11.60 6.60
N PRO A 126 11.67 -11.34 7.62
CA PRO A 126 10.26 -11.70 7.62
C PRO A 126 9.42 -10.95 6.59
N LEU A 127 9.81 -9.71 6.25
CA LEU A 127 9.12 -8.88 5.27
C LEU A 127 10.09 -8.06 4.42
N ALA A 128 9.61 -7.62 3.25
CA ALA A 128 10.24 -6.64 2.41
C ALA A 128 9.24 -5.50 2.12
N ALA A 129 9.73 -4.26 2.12
CA ALA A 129 8.91 -3.07 1.89
C ALA A 129 9.74 -1.95 1.25
N ALA A 130 9.09 -1.00 0.60
CA ALA A 130 9.75 0.19 0.09
C ALA A 130 9.85 1.27 1.19
N PRO A 131 10.93 2.06 1.21
CA PRO A 131 11.06 3.18 2.15
C PRO A 131 9.91 4.18 2.01
N ASP A 132 9.50 4.79 3.12
CA ASP A 132 8.56 5.90 3.08
C ASP A 132 9.27 7.18 2.62
N LEU A 133 8.83 7.73 1.49
CA LEU A 133 9.43 8.89 0.86
C LEU A 133 9.18 10.21 1.59
N SER A 134 8.30 10.23 2.59
CA SER A 134 8.02 11.43 3.40
C SER A 134 8.96 11.58 4.58
N VAL A 135 9.56 10.47 5.07
CA VAL A 135 10.36 10.46 6.30
C VAL A 135 11.74 9.82 6.16
N SER A 136 12.12 9.35 4.98
CA SER A 136 13.25 8.43 4.81
C SER A 136 14.65 9.04 4.84
N THR A 137 14.83 10.36 4.96
CA THR A 137 16.18 10.94 5.06
C THR A 137 16.35 11.90 6.23
N GLY A 138 17.48 11.76 6.92
CA GLY A 138 17.84 12.59 8.06
C GLY A 138 17.99 14.07 7.75
N SER A 139 18.47 14.42 6.56
CA SER A 139 18.63 15.81 6.11
C SER A 139 17.28 16.51 5.88
N ASP A 140 16.27 15.76 5.48
CA ASP A 140 14.96 16.29 5.09
C ASP A 140 13.94 16.29 6.24
N ASN A 141 14.15 15.46 7.26
CA ASN A 141 13.29 15.38 8.42
C ASN A 141 14.11 15.19 9.71
N PRO A 142 14.90 16.21 10.12
CA PRO A 142 15.80 16.10 11.27
C PRO A 142 15.04 15.82 12.58
N ALA A 143 13.82 16.34 12.72
CA ALA A 143 13.00 16.11 13.92
C ALA A 143 12.60 14.64 14.04
N PHE A 144 12.19 13.98 12.94
CA PHE A 144 11.85 12.57 12.93
C PHE A 144 13.03 11.70 13.38
N PHE A 145 14.24 11.98 12.86
CA PHE A 145 15.43 11.22 13.23
C PHE A 145 15.92 11.51 14.64
N ALA A 146 15.77 12.77 15.14
CA ALA A 146 16.03 13.09 16.52
C ALA A 146 15.08 12.32 17.47
N ASN A 147 13.82 12.16 17.09
CA ASN A 147 12.86 11.35 17.83
C ASN A 147 13.24 9.86 17.81
N CYS A 148 13.71 9.35 16.66
CA CYS A 148 14.23 7.98 16.62
C CYS A 148 15.35 7.76 17.64
N ASP A 149 16.33 8.67 17.70
CA ASP A 149 17.43 8.61 18.67
C ASP A 149 16.92 8.72 20.11
N LYS A 150 16.05 9.69 20.38
CA LYS A 150 15.46 9.94 21.71
C LYS A 150 14.74 8.71 22.27
N HIS A 151 14.02 7.98 21.39
CA HIS A 151 13.18 6.86 21.78
C HIS A 151 13.78 5.48 21.46
N GLY A 152 15.05 5.42 21.02
CA GLY A 152 15.72 4.16 20.68
C GLY A 152 15.13 3.42 19.48
N LEU A 153 14.53 4.15 18.54
CA LEU A 153 13.92 3.58 17.34
C LEU A 153 14.93 3.45 16.20
N GLN A 154 14.66 2.52 15.30
CA GLN A 154 15.43 2.39 14.06
C GLN A 154 15.18 3.60 13.17
N ARG A 155 16.24 4.13 12.55
CA ARG A 155 16.16 5.24 11.59
C ARG A 155 15.63 4.81 10.21
N ARG A 156 15.52 3.49 9.96
CA ARG A 156 14.91 2.94 8.76
C ARG A 156 13.39 2.88 8.95
N TYR A 157 12.66 3.45 8.01
CA TYR A 157 11.21 3.52 8.08
C TYR A 157 10.59 3.23 6.71
N PHE A 158 9.71 2.24 6.66
CA PHE A 158 9.05 1.83 5.42
C PHE A 158 7.61 2.32 5.35
N ASN A 159 7.11 2.43 4.13
CA ASN A 159 5.70 2.66 3.86
C ASN A 159 4.94 1.33 3.89
N SER A 160 3.89 1.24 4.71
CA SER A 160 3.13 0.02 4.96
C SER A 160 2.09 -0.32 3.90
N GLY A 161 1.94 0.48 2.86
CA GLY A 161 0.94 0.26 1.80
C GLY A 161 1.30 -0.82 0.79
N LEU A 162 2.55 -1.32 0.82
CA LEU A 162 2.97 -2.53 0.15
C LEU A 162 3.94 -3.29 1.05
N LEU A 163 3.60 -4.52 1.41
CA LEU A 163 4.43 -5.42 2.20
C LEU A 163 4.52 -6.76 1.48
N VAL A 164 5.72 -7.27 1.25
CA VAL A 164 5.90 -8.65 0.77
C VAL A 164 6.44 -9.48 1.92
N ILE A 165 5.75 -10.54 2.26
CA ILE A 165 5.90 -11.28 3.51
C ILE A 165 6.28 -12.72 3.20
N ASN A 166 7.34 -13.22 3.82
CA ASN A 166 7.62 -14.65 3.91
C ASN A 166 6.81 -15.22 5.07
N ALA A 167 5.83 -16.08 4.79
CA ALA A 167 4.85 -16.53 5.77
C ALA A 167 5.50 -17.21 7.00
N SER A 168 6.42 -18.13 6.79
CA SER A 168 7.08 -18.85 7.91
C SER A 168 7.93 -17.95 8.78
N ARG A 169 8.70 -17.05 8.17
CA ARG A 169 9.54 -16.09 8.91
C ARG A 169 8.69 -15.04 9.62
N TRP A 170 7.60 -14.60 9.02
CA TRP A 170 6.67 -13.66 9.64
C TRP A 170 6.08 -14.23 10.93
N ILE A 171 5.58 -15.45 10.88
CA ILE A 171 5.05 -16.16 12.07
C ILE A 171 6.14 -16.32 13.13
N ALA A 172 7.34 -16.76 12.74
CA ALA A 172 8.44 -16.98 13.68
C ALA A 172 9.04 -15.68 14.24
N SER A 173 8.79 -14.53 13.59
CA SER A 173 9.40 -13.26 13.98
C SER A 173 8.82 -12.62 15.21
N GLY A 174 7.57 -12.97 15.59
CA GLY A 174 6.81 -12.29 16.65
C GLY A 174 6.43 -10.84 16.29
N ILE A 175 6.50 -10.45 15.01
CA ILE A 175 6.08 -9.11 14.57
C ILE A 175 4.58 -8.87 14.83
N PRO A 176 3.66 -9.84 14.58
CA PRO A 176 2.24 -9.63 14.87
C PRO A 176 1.97 -9.28 16.33
N GLU A 177 2.60 -9.99 17.27
CA GLU A 177 2.43 -9.76 18.72
C GLU A 177 3.03 -8.42 19.14
N ARG A 178 4.21 -8.08 18.63
CA ARG A 178 4.82 -6.76 18.89
C ARG A 178 4.01 -5.62 18.25
N TYR A 179 3.37 -5.85 17.10
CA TYR A 179 2.49 -4.88 16.48
C TYR A 179 1.29 -4.57 17.37
N GLU A 180 0.62 -5.60 17.91
CA GLU A 180 -0.48 -5.43 18.84
C GLU A 180 -0.06 -4.63 20.09
N ALA A 181 1.10 -4.95 20.63
CA ALA A 181 1.65 -4.22 21.78
C ALA A 181 1.95 -2.76 21.42
N ALA A 182 2.55 -2.50 20.25
CA ALA A 182 2.87 -1.18 19.78
C ALA A 182 1.61 -0.33 19.53
N VAL A 183 0.58 -0.90 18.90
CA VAL A 183 -0.71 -0.22 18.67
C VAL A 183 -1.32 0.24 20.00
N LYS A 184 -1.35 -0.64 21.00
CA LYS A 184 -1.89 -0.31 22.34
C LYS A 184 -1.05 0.74 23.08
N ALA A 185 0.27 0.58 23.05
CA ALA A 185 1.19 1.50 23.75
C ALA A 185 1.24 2.90 23.14
N HIS A 186 0.97 3.01 21.84
CA HIS A 186 1.15 4.27 21.10
C HIS A 186 -0.17 4.85 20.56
N ALA A 187 -1.31 4.43 21.11
CA ALA A 187 -2.62 4.97 20.75
C ALA A 187 -2.68 6.50 20.94
N ASP A 188 -2.14 6.99 22.05
CA ASP A 188 -2.17 8.43 22.42
C ASP A 188 -0.84 9.14 22.15
N PHE A 189 0.27 8.43 22.07
CA PHE A 189 1.60 8.99 21.89
C PHE A 189 2.47 8.15 20.95
N CYS A 190 2.87 8.73 19.84
CA CYS A 190 3.76 8.08 18.88
C CYS A 190 5.21 8.55 19.06
N PRO A 191 6.15 7.64 19.34
CA PRO A 191 7.55 8.04 19.56
C PRO A 191 8.25 8.57 18.30
N TYR A 192 7.81 8.19 17.07
CA TYR A 192 8.33 8.79 15.84
C TYR A 192 7.98 10.26 15.71
N TRP A 193 6.80 10.68 16.16
CA TRP A 193 6.29 12.04 16.02
C TRP A 193 6.40 12.88 17.30
N ASP A 194 6.87 12.26 18.40
CA ASP A 194 6.95 12.86 19.75
C ASP A 194 5.61 13.52 20.16
N GLY A 195 4.51 12.85 19.86
CA GLY A 195 3.15 13.34 20.05
C GLY A 195 2.10 12.45 19.38
N PRO A 196 0.95 12.99 18.95
CA PRO A 196 -0.08 12.21 18.26
C PRO A 196 0.44 11.56 16.99
N CYS A 197 0.08 10.31 16.75
CA CYS A 197 0.53 9.56 15.57
C CYS A 197 -0.05 10.12 14.28
N ASN A 198 0.80 10.31 13.27
CA ASN A 198 0.36 10.75 11.94
C ASN A 198 0.02 9.58 11.00
N ASP A 199 0.68 8.44 11.19
CA ASP A 199 0.66 7.32 10.25
C ASP A 199 0.12 6.02 10.89
N LEU A 200 -0.48 6.11 12.07
CA LEU A 200 -1.22 5.08 12.79
C LEU A 200 -0.57 3.67 12.72
N ASP A 201 -1.17 2.76 11.94
CA ASP A 201 -0.72 1.38 11.74
C ASP A 201 0.71 1.30 11.20
N GLN A 202 1.13 2.23 10.34
CA GLN A 202 2.46 2.24 9.76
C GLN A 202 3.55 2.46 10.81
N CYS A 203 3.35 3.39 11.76
CA CYS A 203 4.29 3.61 12.86
C CYS A 203 4.39 2.37 13.75
N ALA A 204 3.26 1.80 14.14
CA ALA A 204 3.23 0.60 14.97
C ALA A 204 3.94 -0.58 14.29
N LEU A 205 3.75 -0.74 12.98
CA LEU A 205 4.39 -1.81 12.22
C LEU A 205 5.91 -1.62 12.08
N ASN A 206 6.38 -0.38 11.88
CA ASN A 206 7.81 -0.07 11.86
C ASN A 206 8.47 -0.30 13.22
N ILE A 207 7.79 0.02 14.33
CA ILE A 207 8.24 -0.29 15.70
C ILE A 207 8.33 -1.81 15.87
N ALA A 208 7.29 -2.54 15.50
CA ALA A 208 7.22 -3.99 15.63
C ALA A 208 8.28 -4.72 14.80
N ALA A 209 8.55 -4.23 13.60
CA ALA A 209 9.59 -4.78 12.73
C ALA A 209 11.00 -4.55 13.30
N GLY A 210 11.23 -3.45 14.03
CA GLY A 210 12.50 -3.17 14.70
C GLY A 210 13.71 -3.20 13.76
N GLY A 211 13.53 -2.80 12.48
CA GLY A 211 14.55 -2.85 11.44
C GLY A 211 14.68 -4.21 10.73
N SER A 212 13.95 -5.25 11.14
CA SER A 212 13.98 -6.59 10.53
C SER A 212 13.15 -6.67 9.25
N TRP A 213 13.59 -5.95 8.21
CA TRP A 213 12.96 -5.94 6.91
C TRP A 213 13.97 -5.73 5.79
N GLU A 214 13.66 -6.23 4.59
CA GLU A 214 14.44 -6.01 3.37
C GLU A 214 13.91 -4.79 2.61
N THR A 215 14.82 -3.98 2.07
CA THR A 215 14.44 -2.82 1.26
C THR A 215 14.06 -3.27 -0.15
N LEU A 216 12.83 -2.95 -0.57
CA LEU A 216 12.42 -3.06 -1.96
C LEU A 216 12.82 -1.82 -2.76
N PRO A 217 13.08 -1.97 -4.07
CA PRO A 217 13.17 -0.84 -4.97
C PRO A 217 11.92 0.06 -4.85
N VAL A 218 12.12 1.37 -4.88
CA VAL A 218 11.04 2.36 -4.71
C VAL A 218 9.94 2.17 -5.75
N GLU A 219 10.27 1.66 -6.93
CA GLU A 219 9.34 1.40 -8.02
C GLU A 219 8.19 0.46 -7.66
N PHE A 220 8.37 -0.41 -6.65
CA PHE A 220 7.30 -1.29 -6.17
C PHE A 220 6.22 -0.53 -5.37
N ASN A 221 6.54 0.63 -4.80
CA ASN A 221 5.61 1.42 -3.99
C ASN A 221 5.92 2.92 -4.12
N VAL A 222 5.71 3.49 -5.32
CA VAL A 222 5.99 4.92 -5.56
C VAL A 222 4.85 5.75 -5.00
N GLN A 223 5.10 6.37 -3.85
CA GLN A 223 4.11 7.18 -3.15
C GLN A 223 3.85 8.51 -3.86
N LYS A 224 2.71 9.11 -3.57
CA LYS A 224 2.25 10.35 -4.21
C LYS A 224 3.17 11.54 -4.01
N SER A 225 4.03 11.55 -3.01
CA SER A 225 5.10 12.54 -2.83
C SER A 225 6.02 12.63 -4.05
N ALA A 226 6.23 11.50 -4.76
CA ALA A 226 7.01 11.43 -5.99
C ALA A 226 6.21 11.80 -7.28
N PHE A 227 4.96 12.26 -7.15
CA PHE A 227 4.16 12.69 -8.31
C PHE A 227 4.87 13.71 -9.17
N GLN A 228 4.82 13.55 -10.50
CA GLN A 228 5.52 14.36 -11.50
C GLN A 228 7.05 14.22 -11.51
N THR A 229 7.60 13.17 -10.92
CA THR A 229 9.02 12.80 -11.07
C THR A 229 9.18 11.65 -12.06
N ALA A 230 10.44 11.38 -12.46
CA ALA A 230 10.77 10.22 -13.29
C ALA A 230 10.39 8.89 -12.59
N TYR A 231 10.42 8.83 -11.26
CA TYR A 231 10.02 7.63 -10.51
C TYR A 231 8.53 7.36 -10.60
N TRP A 232 7.69 8.41 -10.58
CA TRP A 232 6.25 8.25 -10.83
C TRP A 232 5.96 7.66 -12.22
N ASP A 233 6.76 8.05 -13.20
CA ASP A 233 6.64 7.54 -14.57
C ASP A 233 7.14 6.10 -14.70
N ARG A 234 8.17 5.72 -13.92
CA ARG A 234 8.78 4.39 -13.90
C ARG A 234 8.11 3.41 -12.91
N ALA A 235 7.22 3.90 -12.05
CA ALA A 235 6.55 3.07 -11.05
C ALA A 235 6.02 1.75 -11.65
N LEU A 236 6.20 0.67 -10.93
CA LEU A 236 5.49 -0.59 -11.12
C LEU A 236 4.12 -0.47 -10.46
N ILE A 237 4.10 -0.01 -9.21
CA ILE A 237 2.90 0.30 -8.44
C ILE A 237 2.96 1.75 -7.95
N ARG A 238 1.91 2.51 -8.24
CA ARG A 238 1.69 3.85 -7.69
C ARG A 238 0.82 3.77 -6.46
N HIS A 239 1.22 4.45 -5.40
CA HIS A 239 0.49 4.52 -4.16
C HIS A 239 -0.03 5.94 -3.93
N TYR A 240 -1.34 6.10 -3.90
CA TYR A 240 -2.03 7.38 -3.77
C TYR A 240 -2.24 7.75 -2.32
N THR A 241 -1.12 7.87 -1.58
CA THR A 241 -1.12 8.28 -0.17
C THR A 241 -1.86 9.60 0.03
N GLY A 242 -2.52 9.76 1.18
CA GLY A 242 -3.30 10.95 1.50
C GLY A 242 -4.73 10.95 0.92
N PRO A 243 -5.46 12.08 1.03
CA PRO A 243 -6.90 12.12 0.74
C PRO A 243 -7.26 12.05 -0.75
N GLN A 244 -6.32 12.34 -1.65
CA GLN A 244 -6.59 12.32 -3.09
C GLN A 244 -6.20 10.98 -3.68
N LYS A 245 -7.18 10.14 -3.93
CA LYS A 245 -7.02 8.80 -4.51
C LYS A 245 -7.09 8.86 -6.05
N PHE A 246 -6.86 7.72 -6.74
CA PHE A 246 -6.99 7.63 -8.20
C PHE A 246 -8.45 7.58 -8.68
N LEU A 247 -9.42 7.28 -7.79
CA LEU A 247 -10.86 7.29 -8.03
C LEU A 247 -11.61 7.95 -6.87
N PRO A 248 -12.83 8.42 -7.07
CA PRO A 248 -13.23 9.41 -8.04
C PRO A 248 -12.68 10.72 -7.59
N ALA A 249 -12.36 11.51 -8.56
CA ALA A 249 -11.74 12.71 -8.18
C ALA A 249 -12.62 13.93 -8.33
N ARG A 250 -12.93 14.57 -7.29
CA ARG A 250 -13.32 15.98 -7.40
C ARG A 250 -12.19 16.86 -7.97
N ALA A 251 -10.97 16.40 -7.99
CA ALA A 251 -9.82 17.17 -8.46
C ALA A 251 -8.65 16.31 -8.96
N HIS A 252 -8.75 15.00 -9.00
CA HIS A 252 -7.63 14.18 -9.43
C HIS A 252 -7.47 14.27 -10.94
N ARG A 253 -6.28 14.67 -11.36
CA ARG A 253 -5.92 14.76 -12.76
C ARG A 253 -5.06 13.56 -13.08
N ALA A 254 -5.69 12.50 -13.56
CA ALA A 254 -5.01 11.33 -14.02
C ALA A 254 -4.09 11.64 -15.18
N ASP A 255 -2.87 11.14 -15.16
CA ASP A 255 -2.00 11.18 -16.33
C ASP A 255 -2.52 10.23 -17.43
N ARG A 256 -1.90 10.28 -18.62
CA ARG A 256 -2.34 9.47 -19.76
C ARG A 256 -2.35 7.97 -19.45
N LYS A 257 -1.33 7.49 -18.77
CA LYS A 257 -1.15 6.08 -18.43
C LYS A 257 -2.19 5.59 -17.44
N GLU A 258 -2.37 6.31 -16.33
CA GLU A 258 -3.38 6.04 -15.33
C GLU A 258 -4.78 6.01 -15.92
N ARG A 259 -5.10 7.03 -16.75
CA ARG A 259 -6.39 7.10 -17.42
C ARG A 259 -6.62 5.93 -18.39
N SER A 260 -5.60 5.50 -19.12
CA SER A 260 -5.69 4.32 -20.00
C SER A 260 -6.03 3.07 -19.21
N ILE A 261 -5.36 2.85 -18.08
CA ILE A 261 -5.62 1.70 -17.20
C ILE A 261 -7.05 1.76 -16.65
N LEU A 262 -7.44 2.91 -16.09
CA LEU A 262 -8.79 3.07 -15.50
C LEU A 262 -9.91 2.89 -16.55
N ARG A 263 -9.69 3.33 -17.79
CA ARG A 263 -10.64 3.10 -18.90
C ARG A 263 -10.72 1.61 -19.26
N GLY A 264 -9.59 0.92 -19.29
CA GLY A 264 -9.56 -0.52 -19.50
C GLY A 264 -10.34 -1.26 -18.43
N ILE A 265 -10.10 -0.92 -17.15
CA ILE A 265 -10.85 -1.49 -16.02
C ILE A 265 -12.35 -1.21 -16.13
N ALA A 266 -12.74 0.03 -16.44
CA ALA A 266 -14.14 0.41 -16.57
C ALA A 266 -14.85 -0.30 -17.74
N TYR A 267 -14.11 -0.64 -18.79
CA TYR A 267 -14.63 -1.41 -19.92
C TYR A 267 -14.81 -2.88 -19.58
N GLU A 268 -13.81 -3.50 -18.96
CA GLU A 268 -13.80 -4.92 -18.60
C GLU A 268 -14.69 -5.23 -17.38
N CYS A 269 -14.86 -4.26 -16.48
CA CYS A 269 -15.55 -4.41 -15.21
C CYS A 269 -16.62 -3.31 -15.06
N GLU A 270 -17.64 -3.36 -15.92
CA GLU A 270 -18.68 -2.33 -16.01
C GLU A 270 -19.52 -2.17 -14.73
N ASP A 271 -19.73 -3.27 -13.99
CA ASP A 271 -20.48 -3.28 -12.73
C ASP A 271 -19.77 -2.55 -11.58
N LEU A 272 -18.49 -2.22 -11.72
CA LEU A 272 -17.80 -1.33 -10.79
C LEU A 272 -18.28 0.13 -10.88
N GLY A 273 -18.94 0.52 -11.97
CA GLY A 273 -19.48 1.86 -12.16
C GLY A 273 -18.40 2.97 -12.03
N LEU A 274 -17.18 2.72 -12.48
CA LEU A 274 -16.04 3.60 -12.27
C LEU A 274 -16.24 4.96 -12.94
N LYS A 275 -16.16 6.02 -12.13
CA LYS A 275 -16.14 7.41 -12.65
C LYS A 275 -14.72 7.81 -12.98
N ILE A 276 -14.34 7.70 -14.26
CA ILE A 276 -13.00 8.05 -14.71
C ILE A 276 -12.82 9.57 -14.72
N PRO A 277 -11.73 10.11 -14.15
CA PRO A 277 -11.48 11.54 -14.17
C PRO A 277 -11.45 12.10 -15.59
N SER A 278 -12.33 13.04 -15.91
CA SER A 278 -12.41 13.68 -17.22
C SER A 278 -11.35 14.77 -17.41
N GLY A 279 -10.79 15.31 -16.32
CA GLY A 279 -9.84 16.41 -16.36
C GLY A 279 -8.51 16.04 -17.02
N TYR A 280 -8.13 16.75 -18.10
CA TYR A 280 -6.81 16.64 -18.69
C TYR A 280 -5.79 17.46 -17.90
N LEU A 281 -4.53 17.00 -17.89
CA LEU A 281 -3.39 17.75 -17.35
C LEU A 281 -3.15 18.99 -18.25
N GLY A 282 -3.91 20.06 -18.04
CA GLY A 282 -3.77 21.32 -18.77
C GLY A 282 -2.81 22.31 -18.09
N LEU A 283 -2.92 23.59 -18.44
CA LEU A 283 -2.15 24.70 -17.86
C LEU A 283 -1.92 24.61 -16.34
N PRO A 284 -2.94 24.26 -15.51
CA PRO A 284 -2.74 24.07 -14.07
C PRO A 284 -1.76 22.96 -13.70
N TYR A 285 -1.58 21.92 -14.52
CA TYR A 285 -0.57 20.89 -14.31
C TYR A 285 0.84 21.43 -14.44
N TRP A 286 1.10 22.20 -15.52
CA TRP A 286 2.39 22.80 -15.77
C TRP A 286 2.75 23.85 -14.72
N ALA A 287 1.78 24.70 -14.33
CA ALA A 287 1.96 25.68 -13.27
C ALA A 287 2.29 24.97 -11.92
N ASN A 288 1.57 23.90 -11.59
CA ASN A 288 1.84 23.11 -10.39
C ASN A 288 3.20 22.41 -10.48
N ARG A 289 3.57 21.91 -11.67
CA ARG A 289 4.88 21.30 -11.91
C ARG A 289 6.03 22.27 -11.66
N LEU A 290 5.88 23.52 -12.10
CA LEU A 290 6.88 24.56 -11.83
C LEU A 290 6.93 24.94 -10.35
N ARG A 291 5.78 25.15 -9.74
CA ARG A 291 5.68 25.50 -8.31
C ARG A 291 6.29 24.42 -7.40
N ARG A 292 6.11 23.13 -7.72
CA ARG A 292 6.64 22.00 -6.95
C ARG A 292 8.05 21.58 -7.38
N LYS A 293 8.75 22.36 -8.20
CA LYS A 293 10.11 22.01 -8.64
C LYS A 293 11.08 21.75 -7.48
N PRO A 294 11.14 22.56 -6.40
CA PRO A 294 12.03 22.29 -5.27
C PRO A 294 11.72 20.96 -4.58
N GLU A 295 10.44 20.68 -4.32
CA GLU A 295 10.00 19.42 -3.71
C GLU A 295 10.36 18.20 -4.56
N ARG A 296 10.18 18.28 -5.88
CA ARG A 296 10.57 17.20 -6.78
C ARG A 296 12.07 16.94 -6.79
N VAL A 297 12.90 18.00 -6.80
CA VAL A 297 14.36 17.86 -6.71
C VAL A 297 14.74 17.19 -5.40
N ARG A 298 14.10 17.57 -4.31
CA ARG A 298 14.28 16.93 -3.01
C ARG A 298 13.96 15.44 -3.06
N ILE A 299 12.80 15.06 -3.57
CA ILE A 299 12.37 13.66 -3.69
C ILE A 299 13.30 12.85 -4.59
N LEU A 300 13.79 13.42 -5.69
CA LEU A 300 14.74 12.74 -6.56
C LEU A 300 16.06 12.43 -5.84
N ARG A 301 16.62 13.40 -5.12
CA ARG A 301 17.85 13.20 -4.32
C ARG A 301 17.62 12.15 -3.24
N LEU A 302 16.46 12.17 -2.58
CA LEU A 302 16.07 11.19 -1.59
C LEU A 302 16.11 9.77 -2.16
N ILE A 303 15.47 9.55 -3.31
CA ILE A 303 15.39 8.23 -3.91
C ILE A 303 16.79 7.77 -4.36
N GLU A 304 17.62 8.66 -4.91
CA GLU A 304 19.01 8.38 -5.26
C GLU A 304 19.87 7.94 -4.07
N GLN A 305 19.56 8.43 -2.86
CA GLN A 305 20.24 8.01 -1.62
C GLN A 305 19.75 6.67 -1.07
N LEU A 306 18.55 6.24 -1.49
CA LEU A 306 17.91 4.98 -1.06
C LEU A 306 18.16 3.83 -2.05
N SER A 307 18.69 4.12 -3.25
CA SER A 307 19.04 3.16 -4.28
C SER A 307 20.48 2.67 -4.11
#